data_9ef1b3497efcf1f8e6940c6fef25a8ed
#
_entry.id   9ef1b3497efcf1f8e6940c6fef25a8ed
#
_cell.length_a   1.000
_cell.length_b   1.000
_cell.length_c   1.000
_cell.angle_alpha   90.00
_cell.angle_beta   90.00
_cell.angle_gamma   90.00
#
_symmetry.space_group_name_H-M   'P 1'
#
loop_
_entity.id
_entity.type
_entity.pdbx_description
1 polymer ?
#
loop_
_entity_poly.entity_id
_entity_poly.type
_entity_poly.pdbx_seq_one_letter_code
_entity_poly.pdbx_strand_id
1 'polypeptide(L)'
;MLKKVYGSAVFGVEATTITVEVNVDSGIGYHLVGLPDNAIKESNYRIAAALQNNGYKIPGKKIIINMSPADLRKEGSAYDVTLAVGILVATNQIQAENLEDYLIMGELSLDGDLQPIKGALPIAVKAKEEGFKGFILPKQNANEAAIVDGLKVYGVENIKEVIEYFDKGIDIPQTIINTKEEFYKNLEVPEFDFSDVKGQESIKRCMEIAAAGGHNIILIGPPGAGKTMLAKRLPSILPPMTLDEALETTKIHSVVGRVKAHAGLMSQRPFRSPHHTISNVALVGGGSYPQPGEISLSHNGVLFLDELPEFKREVLEVMRQPLEDREVTISRAKFTVTYPSSFMLVASMNPSPGGYFNDPNAPVTSSPAEMQRYLSKISGPLLDRIDIHVEVTPVPFDKLSDDRRGESSVEIRKRVTAARDIQTQRFEESKNVHYNAQMNTKYIRKHCKLDKGSMELLKHAMEHLNLSARAYDRILKVSRTIADLEGAEQINGTHISEAIQYRSMDREGWLG
;
A
#
# COMPACT_ATOMS: atom_id res chain seq x y z
N MET A 1 -18.94 -34.82 22.79
CA MET A 1 -17.69 -34.35 23.44
C MET A 1 -17.35 -32.99 22.83
N LEU A 2 -17.08 -31.99 23.65
CA LEU A 2 -16.75 -30.63 23.19
C LEU A 2 -15.21 -30.50 22.97
N LYS A 3 -14.80 -29.99 21.82
CA LYS A 3 -13.41 -29.69 21.49
C LYS A 3 -13.31 -28.29 20.94
N LYS A 4 -12.17 -27.62 21.18
CA LYS A 4 -11.86 -26.27 20.71
C LYS A 4 -10.69 -26.32 19.74
N VAL A 5 -10.83 -25.57 18.67
CA VAL A 5 -9.78 -25.30 17.66
C VAL A 5 -9.79 -23.81 17.37
N TYR A 6 -8.66 -23.24 17.02
CA TYR A 6 -8.53 -21.81 16.79
C TYR A 6 -8.24 -21.51 15.31
N GLY A 7 -9.03 -20.60 14.76
CA GLY A 7 -8.82 -19.95 13.49
C GLY A 7 -8.72 -18.44 13.68
N SER A 8 -8.77 -17.67 12.61
CA SER A 8 -8.73 -16.21 12.69
C SER A 8 -9.58 -15.56 11.60
N ALA A 9 -10.15 -14.41 11.89
CA ALA A 9 -10.80 -13.53 10.93
C ALA A 9 -9.96 -12.26 10.77
N VAL A 10 -9.81 -11.76 9.53
CA VAL A 10 -9.11 -10.52 9.25
C VAL A 10 -10.12 -9.41 9.01
N PHE A 11 -9.96 -8.30 9.71
CA PHE A 11 -10.80 -7.12 9.59
C PHE A 11 -9.92 -5.87 9.43
N GLY A 12 -9.99 -5.23 8.27
CA GLY A 12 -9.02 -4.18 7.94
C GLY A 12 -7.64 -4.77 7.76
N VAL A 13 -6.66 -4.27 8.48
CA VAL A 13 -5.28 -4.78 8.54
C VAL A 13 -4.99 -5.56 9.83
N GLU A 14 -6.02 -5.80 10.64
CA GLU A 14 -5.92 -6.51 11.92
C GLU A 14 -6.60 -7.86 11.84
N ALA A 15 -6.20 -8.76 12.72
CA ALA A 15 -6.80 -10.08 12.85
C ALA A 15 -7.43 -10.27 14.22
N THR A 16 -8.46 -11.09 14.28
CA THR A 16 -9.16 -11.48 15.52
C THR A 16 -9.25 -12.99 15.57
N THR A 17 -8.86 -13.58 16.67
CA THR A 17 -8.93 -15.03 16.87
C THR A 17 -10.38 -15.52 16.95
N ILE A 18 -10.67 -16.57 16.21
CA ILE A 18 -11.95 -17.24 16.19
C ILE A 18 -11.83 -18.59 16.90
N THR A 19 -12.56 -18.73 18.00
CA THR A 19 -12.69 -20.01 18.69
C THR A 19 -13.76 -20.84 17.99
N VAL A 20 -13.35 -22.00 17.46
CA VAL A 20 -14.25 -22.98 16.83
C VAL A 20 -14.50 -24.10 17.84
N GLU A 21 -15.70 -24.16 18.36
CA GLU A 21 -16.13 -25.18 19.31
C GLU A 21 -16.92 -26.24 18.56
N VAL A 22 -16.44 -27.49 18.58
CA VAL A 22 -17.11 -28.62 17.92
C VAL A 22 -17.68 -29.57 18.98
N ASN A 23 -19.00 -29.74 18.98
CA ASN A 23 -19.69 -30.70 19.84
C ASN A 23 -20.35 -31.77 19.00
N VAL A 24 -20.12 -33.01 19.39
CA VAL A 24 -20.74 -34.22 18.77
C VAL A 24 -21.65 -34.90 19.73
N ASP A 25 -22.91 -35.09 19.33
CA ASP A 25 -24.00 -35.66 20.14
C ASP A 25 -24.75 -36.77 19.40
N SER A 26 -25.68 -37.42 20.08
CA SER A 26 -26.60 -38.39 19.49
C SER A 26 -27.60 -37.71 18.53
N GLY A 27 -27.92 -38.37 17.42
CA GLY A 27 -28.80 -37.85 16.38
C GLY A 27 -28.07 -37.61 15.07
N ILE A 28 -28.75 -37.04 14.08
CA ILE A 28 -28.20 -36.73 12.74
C ILE A 28 -28.37 -35.23 12.49
N GLY A 29 -27.33 -34.59 12.01
CA GLY A 29 -27.38 -33.20 11.60
C GLY A 29 -26.02 -32.50 11.65
N TYR A 30 -25.87 -31.46 10.83
CA TYR A 30 -24.69 -30.60 10.80
C TYR A 30 -25.15 -29.15 10.95
N HIS A 31 -24.74 -28.49 12.01
CA HIS A 31 -25.21 -27.16 12.38
C HIS A 31 -24.02 -26.24 12.62
N LEU A 32 -23.97 -25.12 11.90
CA LEU A 32 -23.01 -24.04 12.06
C LEU A 32 -23.68 -22.82 12.66
N VAL A 33 -23.15 -22.31 13.77
CA VAL A 33 -23.60 -21.09 14.44
C VAL A 33 -22.46 -20.10 14.62
N GLY A 34 -22.76 -18.82 14.86
CA GLY A 34 -21.73 -17.77 15.02
C GLY A 34 -21.50 -16.95 13.75
N LEU A 35 -22.56 -16.67 12.98
CA LEU A 35 -22.56 -15.85 11.75
C LEU A 35 -21.59 -16.32 10.64
N PRO A 36 -21.53 -17.61 10.30
CA PRO A 36 -20.77 -18.05 9.11
C PRO A 36 -21.46 -17.57 7.84
N ASP A 37 -20.65 -17.22 6.82
CA ASP A 37 -21.14 -16.92 5.47
C ASP A 37 -21.53 -18.20 4.69
N ASN A 38 -21.94 -18.04 3.44
CA ASN A 38 -22.31 -19.18 2.60
C ASN A 38 -21.10 -20.06 2.25
N ALA A 39 -19.92 -19.48 2.06
CA ALA A 39 -18.70 -20.24 1.75
C ALA A 39 -18.32 -21.19 2.89
N ILE A 40 -18.49 -20.76 4.15
CA ILE A 40 -18.27 -21.61 5.34
C ILE A 40 -19.38 -22.66 5.46
N LYS A 41 -20.62 -22.33 5.09
CA LYS A 41 -21.71 -23.34 5.09
C LYS A 41 -21.49 -24.43 4.05
N GLU A 42 -20.95 -24.06 2.88
CA GLU A 42 -20.59 -24.98 1.81
C GLU A 42 -19.33 -25.80 2.12
N SER A 43 -18.51 -25.38 3.09
CA SER A 43 -17.30 -26.10 3.49
C SER A 43 -17.57 -27.56 3.90
N ASN A 44 -18.76 -27.86 4.41
CA ASN A 44 -19.14 -29.23 4.77
C ASN A 44 -18.95 -30.24 3.62
N TYR A 45 -19.26 -29.82 2.38
CA TYR A 45 -19.08 -30.70 1.20
C TYR A 45 -17.59 -30.87 0.85
N ARG A 46 -16.80 -29.80 0.92
CA ARG A 46 -15.36 -29.89 0.68
C ARG A 46 -14.65 -30.72 1.73
N ILE A 47 -14.96 -30.45 3.00
CA ILE A 47 -14.41 -31.21 4.14
C ILE A 47 -14.78 -32.69 4.05
N ALA A 48 -16.04 -33.01 3.74
CA ALA A 48 -16.47 -34.40 3.62
C ALA A 48 -15.69 -35.13 2.52
N ALA A 49 -15.53 -34.54 1.34
CA ALA A 49 -14.77 -35.12 0.24
C ALA A 49 -13.28 -35.27 0.59
N ALA A 50 -12.66 -34.21 1.10
CA ALA A 50 -11.25 -34.21 1.49
C ALA A 50 -10.94 -35.28 2.56
N LEU A 51 -11.78 -35.39 3.58
CA LEU A 51 -11.63 -36.40 4.63
C LEU A 51 -11.79 -37.79 4.07
N GLN A 52 -12.82 -38.03 3.22
CA GLN A 52 -13.05 -39.36 2.61
C GLN A 52 -11.86 -39.79 1.74
N ASN A 53 -11.31 -38.91 0.94
CA ASN A 53 -10.15 -39.18 0.08
C ASN A 53 -8.87 -39.48 0.89
N ASN A 54 -8.82 -39.01 2.14
CA ASN A 54 -7.73 -39.27 3.09
C ASN A 54 -7.99 -40.36 4.11
N GLY A 55 -9.06 -41.17 3.92
CA GLY A 55 -9.37 -42.34 4.77
C GLY A 55 -10.16 -42.02 6.03
N TYR A 56 -10.68 -40.82 6.18
CA TYR A 56 -11.53 -40.38 7.29
C TYR A 56 -12.96 -40.12 6.82
N LYS A 57 -13.87 -39.86 7.75
CA LYS A 57 -15.28 -39.59 7.40
C LYS A 57 -15.96 -38.66 8.40
N ILE A 58 -16.92 -37.88 7.92
CA ILE A 58 -17.88 -37.21 8.82
C ILE A 58 -18.90 -38.26 9.26
N PRO A 59 -18.99 -38.62 10.55
CA PRO A 59 -19.93 -39.64 11.01
C PRO A 59 -21.37 -39.13 10.94
N GLY A 60 -22.32 -40.05 10.77
CA GLY A 60 -23.76 -39.77 10.80
C GLY A 60 -24.27 -39.45 12.22
N LYS A 61 -23.65 -38.47 12.89
CA LYS A 61 -24.00 -37.97 14.22
C LYS A 61 -24.46 -36.52 14.13
N LYS A 62 -25.04 -36.00 15.20
CA LYS A 62 -25.34 -34.55 15.30
C LYS A 62 -24.09 -33.79 15.65
N ILE A 63 -23.61 -32.99 14.73
CA ILE A 63 -22.42 -32.13 14.86
C ILE A 63 -22.88 -30.68 14.95
N ILE A 64 -22.53 -30.00 16.04
CA ILE A 64 -22.81 -28.60 16.27
C ILE A 64 -21.46 -27.88 16.34
N ILE A 65 -21.26 -26.89 15.48
CA ILE A 65 -20.05 -26.09 15.44
C ILE A 65 -20.43 -24.65 15.76
N ASN A 66 -19.82 -24.07 16.79
CA ASN A 66 -19.97 -22.68 17.17
C ASN A 66 -18.67 -21.91 16.86
N MET A 67 -18.79 -20.81 16.14
CA MET A 67 -17.66 -19.93 15.82
C MET A 67 -17.79 -18.62 16.60
N SER A 68 -17.03 -18.50 17.68
CA SER A 68 -17.04 -17.33 18.58
C SER A 68 -15.91 -16.34 18.26
N PRO A 69 -16.12 -15.00 18.41
CA PRO A 69 -17.33 -14.32 18.91
C PRO A 69 -18.45 -14.26 17.86
N ALA A 70 -19.71 -14.27 18.30
CA ALA A 70 -20.87 -14.35 17.42
C ALA A 70 -21.24 -13.02 16.73
N ASP A 71 -20.73 -11.89 17.21
CA ASP A 71 -20.94 -10.56 16.64
C ASP A 71 -20.04 -10.28 15.42
N LEU A 72 -18.92 -11.01 15.29
CA LEU A 72 -18.02 -10.94 14.16
C LEU A 72 -18.44 -11.94 13.08
N ARG A 73 -18.71 -11.44 11.87
CA ARG A 73 -19.00 -12.30 10.71
C ARG A 73 -17.73 -13.00 10.23
N LYS A 74 -17.80 -14.29 9.98
CA LYS A 74 -16.74 -15.11 9.42
C LYS A 74 -17.02 -15.31 7.94
N GLU A 75 -16.02 -15.09 7.10
CA GLU A 75 -16.17 -15.16 5.65
C GLU A 75 -15.06 -16.00 5.01
N GLY A 76 -15.42 -16.64 3.90
CA GLY A 76 -14.49 -17.38 3.05
C GLY A 76 -14.22 -18.80 3.51
N SER A 77 -13.43 -19.50 2.70
CA SER A 77 -13.14 -20.94 2.82
C SER A 77 -11.92 -21.26 3.69
N ALA A 78 -11.25 -20.25 4.22
CA ALA A 78 -10.00 -20.42 4.98
C ALA A 78 -10.13 -21.22 6.31
N TYR A 79 -11.36 -21.52 6.74
CA TYR A 79 -11.63 -22.29 7.95
C TYR A 79 -11.76 -23.80 7.71
N ASP A 80 -11.68 -24.28 6.46
CA ASP A 80 -11.95 -25.68 6.14
C ASP A 80 -11.07 -26.64 6.95
N VAL A 81 -9.75 -26.37 7.03
CA VAL A 81 -8.82 -27.20 7.83
C VAL A 81 -9.15 -27.11 9.33
N THR A 82 -9.45 -25.92 9.83
CA THR A 82 -9.83 -25.71 11.24
C THR A 82 -11.07 -26.54 11.61
N LEU A 83 -12.09 -26.49 10.77
CA LEU A 83 -13.33 -27.26 10.95
C LEU A 83 -13.08 -28.77 10.83
N ALA A 84 -12.32 -29.20 9.84
CA ALA A 84 -12.00 -30.61 9.59
C ALA A 84 -11.27 -31.24 10.78
N VAL A 85 -10.21 -30.58 11.28
CA VAL A 85 -9.47 -31.06 12.47
C VAL A 85 -10.35 -31.07 13.69
N GLY A 86 -11.17 -30.04 13.91
CA GLY A 86 -12.12 -29.99 15.00
C GLY A 86 -13.12 -31.18 14.99
N ILE A 87 -13.65 -31.52 13.81
CA ILE A 87 -14.56 -32.65 13.62
C ILE A 87 -13.85 -33.99 13.93
N LEU A 88 -12.64 -34.18 13.38
CA LEU A 88 -11.88 -35.44 13.59
C LEU A 88 -11.56 -35.66 15.06
N VAL A 89 -11.14 -34.64 15.79
CA VAL A 89 -10.84 -34.74 17.23
C VAL A 89 -12.13 -34.94 18.06
N ALA A 90 -13.21 -34.19 17.74
CA ALA A 90 -14.48 -34.32 18.47
C ALA A 90 -15.17 -35.67 18.23
N THR A 91 -14.89 -36.35 17.11
CA THR A 91 -15.39 -37.68 16.77
C THR A 91 -14.46 -38.81 17.21
N ASN A 92 -13.35 -38.53 17.87
CA ASN A 92 -12.30 -39.44 18.32
C ASN A 92 -11.68 -40.26 17.16
N GLN A 93 -11.62 -39.70 15.95
CA GLN A 93 -10.92 -40.34 14.83
C GLN A 93 -9.41 -40.08 14.88
N ILE A 94 -9.00 -38.97 15.51
CA ILE A 94 -7.62 -38.62 15.81
C ILE A 94 -7.51 -38.17 17.26
N GLN A 95 -6.29 -38.29 17.83
CA GLN A 95 -5.95 -37.74 19.14
C GLN A 95 -5.07 -36.49 18.97
N ALA A 96 -5.42 -35.41 19.67
CA ALA A 96 -4.65 -34.16 19.60
C ALA A 96 -4.56 -33.55 20.99
N GLU A 97 -3.43 -33.76 21.69
CA GLU A 97 -3.25 -33.32 23.08
C GLU A 97 -3.04 -31.81 23.19
N ASN A 98 -2.33 -31.19 22.23
CA ASN A 98 -1.93 -29.78 22.28
C ASN A 98 -2.64 -28.93 21.20
N LEU A 99 -3.83 -29.30 20.81
CA LEU A 99 -4.55 -28.62 19.72
C LEU A 99 -4.80 -27.12 20.02
N GLU A 100 -5.03 -26.80 21.29
CA GLU A 100 -5.31 -25.43 21.73
C GLU A 100 -4.10 -24.49 21.70
N ASP A 101 -2.89 -25.04 21.54
CA ASP A 101 -1.64 -24.26 21.41
C ASP A 101 -1.42 -23.74 19.97
N TYR A 102 -2.22 -24.20 19.01
CA TYR A 102 -2.04 -23.91 17.58
C TYR A 102 -3.22 -23.16 16.97
N LEU A 103 -2.90 -22.16 16.16
CA LEU A 103 -3.85 -21.58 15.22
C LEU A 103 -3.75 -22.35 13.91
N ILE A 104 -4.89 -22.72 13.33
CA ILE A 104 -4.95 -23.58 12.14
C ILE A 104 -5.85 -22.92 11.10
N MET A 105 -5.34 -22.67 9.88
CA MET A 105 -6.11 -22.07 8.80
C MET A 105 -5.76 -22.71 7.46
N GLY A 106 -6.73 -22.81 6.55
CA GLY A 106 -6.53 -23.28 5.18
C GLY A 106 -7.84 -23.62 4.52
N GLU A 107 -7.95 -23.34 3.23
CA GLU A 107 -9.02 -23.85 2.38
C GLU A 107 -8.65 -25.22 1.86
N LEU A 108 -9.59 -26.15 1.74
CA LEU A 108 -9.37 -27.50 1.23
C LEU A 108 -9.86 -27.66 -0.20
N SER A 109 -9.03 -28.28 -1.06
CA SER A 109 -9.50 -28.93 -2.26
C SER A 109 -10.25 -30.25 -1.91
N LEU A 110 -10.93 -30.85 -2.87
CA LEU A 110 -11.63 -32.12 -2.66
C LEU A 110 -10.66 -33.29 -2.37
N ASP A 111 -9.41 -33.18 -2.81
CA ASP A 111 -8.36 -34.17 -2.54
C ASP A 111 -7.64 -33.95 -1.19
N GLY A 112 -7.94 -32.83 -0.52
CA GLY A 112 -7.38 -32.49 0.78
C GLY A 112 -6.13 -31.59 0.70
N ASP A 113 -5.77 -31.06 -0.47
CA ASP A 113 -4.69 -30.09 -0.62
C ASP A 113 -5.12 -28.73 -0.09
N LEU A 114 -4.17 -28.05 0.58
CA LEU A 114 -4.40 -26.72 1.12
C LEU A 114 -4.20 -25.64 0.07
N GLN A 115 -5.21 -24.81 -0.09
CA GLN A 115 -5.18 -23.62 -0.96
C GLN A 115 -4.79 -22.37 -0.16
N PRO A 116 -4.12 -21.38 -0.79
CA PRO A 116 -3.64 -20.19 -0.12
C PRO A 116 -4.77 -19.36 0.49
N ILE A 117 -4.46 -18.75 1.63
CA ILE A 117 -5.37 -17.86 2.36
C ILE A 117 -4.92 -16.40 2.23
N LYS A 118 -5.83 -15.47 2.52
CA LYS A 118 -5.57 -14.04 2.61
C LYS A 118 -5.28 -13.64 4.05
N GLY A 119 -4.39 -12.66 4.24
CA GLY A 119 -4.15 -12.10 5.56
C GLY A 119 -3.28 -12.97 6.48
N ALA A 120 -2.40 -13.81 5.92
CA ALA A 120 -1.56 -14.67 6.73
C ALA A 120 -0.64 -13.88 7.69
N LEU A 121 -0.10 -12.72 7.27
CA LEU A 121 0.74 -11.88 8.11
C LEU A 121 -0.02 -11.27 9.30
N PRO A 122 -1.16 -10.55 9.15
CA PRO A 122 -1.91 -10.06 10.30
C PRO A 122 -2.39 -11.18 11.22
N ILE A 123 -2.75 -12.35 10.69
CA ILE A 123 -3.11 -13.53 11.48
C ILE A 123 -1.90 -14.00 12.33
N ALA A 124 -0.72 -14.10 11.73
CA ALA A 124 0.49 -14.52 12.44
C ALA A 124 0.89 -13.52 13.55
N VAL A 125 0.77 -12.20 13.28
CA VAL A 125 1.00 -11.16 14.30
C VAL A 125 0.06 -11.37 15.48
N LYS A 126 -1.23 -11.57 15.23
CA LYS A 126 -2.23 -11.78 16.27
C LYS A 126 -2.01 -13.09 17.05
N ALA A 127 -1.66 -14.16 16.36
CA ALA A 127 -1.34 -15.44 16.99
C ALA A 127 -0.16 -15.32 17.98
N LYS A 128 0.88 -14.56 17.60
CA LYS A 128 1.99 -14.27 18.50
C LYS A 128 1.59 -13.44 19.72
N GLU A 129 0.80 -12.38 19.52
CA GLU A 129 0.30 -11.51 20.59
C GLU A 129 -0.50 -12.29 21.64
N GLU A 130 -1.30 -13.25 21.20
CA GLU A 130 -2.14 -14.10 22.07
C GLU A 130 -1.38 -15.31 22.64
N GLY A 131 -0.11 -15.51 22.29
CA GLY A 131 0.76 -16.53 22.88
C GLY A 131 0.59 -17.92 22.30
N PHE A 132 0.04 -18.07 21.10
CA PHE A 132 0.01 -19.38 20.41
C PHE A 132 1.45 -19.88 20.18
N LYS A 133 1.65 -21.18 20.36
CA LYS A 133 2.95 -21.83 20.13
C LYS A 133 3.27 -21.96 18.64
N GLY A 134 2.23 -22.12 17.80
CA GLY A 134 2.43 -22.27 16.37
C GLY A 134 1.22 -21.88 15.51
N PHE A 135 1.52 -21.63 14.23
CA PHE A 135 0.52 -21.39 13.20
C PHE A 135 0.71 -22.39 12.05
N ILE A 136 -0.31 -23.22 11.83
CA ILE A 136 -0.38 -24.21 10.74
C ILE A 136 -1.22 -23.61 9.63
N LEU A 137 -0.64 -23.50 8.43
CA LEU A 137 -1.28 -22.82 7.30
C LEU A 137 -0.76 -23.39 5.96
N PRO A 138 -1.38 -23.02 4.81
CA PRO A 138 -0.89 -23.45 3.50
C PRO A 138 0.57 -23.07 3.28
N LYS A 139 1.37 -23.98 2.72
CA LYS A 139 2.80 -23.79 2.44
C LYS A 139 3.10 -22.51 1.64
N GLN A 140 2.20 -22.14 0.74
CA GLN A 140 2.32 -20.94 -0.07
C GLN A 140 2.28 -19.63 0.75
N ASN A 141 1.67 -19.64 1.94
CA ASN A 141 1.62 -18.51 2.87
C ASN A 141 2.67 -18.60 3.99
N ALA A 142 3.38 -19.72 4.11
CA ALA A 142 4.27 -19.95 5.24
C ALA A 142 5.38 -18.90 5.36
N ASN A 143 5.98 -18.48 4.25
CA ASN A 143 7.01 -17.44 4.23
C ASN A 143 6.47 -16.10 4.74
N GLU A 144 5.25 -15.73 4.33
CA GLU A 144 4.58 -14.51 4.77
C GLU A 144 4.33 -14.50 6.29
N ALA A 145 3.87 -15.62 6.85
CA ALA A 145 3.64 -15.77 8.29
C ALA A 145 4.94 -15.84 9.10
N ALA A 146 5.98 -16.47 8.54
CA ALA A 146 7.27 -16.67 9.20
C ALA A 146 8.11 -15.37 9.38
N ILE A 147 7.64 -14.24 8.82
CA ILE A 147 8.19 -12.91 9.10
C ILE A 147 8.07 -12.56 10.59
N VAL A 148 7.07 -13.13 11.27
CA VAL A 148 6.76 -12.82 12.68
C VAL A 148 7.70 -13.60 13.59
N ASP A 149 8.75 -12.95 14.06
CA ASP A 149 9.71 -13.55 15.00
C ASP A 149 9.01 -14.06 16.26
N GLY A 150 9.39 -15.28 16.71
CA GLY A 150 8.91 -15.87 17.95
C GLY A 150 7.59 -16.66 17.83
N LEU A 151 6.99 -16.76 16.65
CA LEU A 151 5.90 -17.69 16.32
C LEU A 151 6.46 -18.84 15.47
N LYS A 152 6.18 -20.10 15.86
CA LYS A 152 6.53 -21.24 15.00
C LYS A 152 5.52 -21.35 13.86
N VAL A 153 6.00 -21.37 12.64
CA VAL A 153 5.17 -21.44 11.43
C VAL A 153 5.36 -22.78 10.74
N TYR A 154 4.27 -23.45 10.42
CA TYR A 154 4.24 -24.77 9.81
C TYR A 154 3.47 -24.72 8.49
N GLY A 155 4.19 -24.67 7.38
CA GLY A 155 3.59 -24.68 6.04
C GLY A 155 3.29 -26.11 5.59
N VAL A 156 2.02 -26.40 5.28
CA VAL A 156 1.55 -27.73 4.88
C VAL A 156 0.93 -27.69 3.48
N GLU A 157 1.05 -28.78 2.74
CA GLU A 157 0.48 -28.92 1.40
C GLU A 157 -0.86 -29.67 1.42
N ASN A 158 -1.03 -30.65 2.34
CA ASN A 158 -2.21 -31.50 2.40
C ASN A 158 -2.67 -31.67 3.85
N ILE A 159 -3.98 -31.84 4.05
CA ILE A 159 -4.59 -32.05 5.38
C ILE A 159 -4.02 -33.29 6.10
N LYS A 160 -3.55 -34.27 5.36
CA LYS A 160 -2.91 -35.47 5.91
C LYS A 160 -1.71 -35.14 6.79
N GLU A 161 -0.88 -34.17 6.41
CA GLU A 161 0.26 -33.71 7.20
C GLU A 161 -0.19 -33.16 8.57
N VAL A 162 -1.28 -32.36 8.57
CA VAL A 162 -1.85 -31.81 9.81
C VAL A 162 -2.39 -32.94 10.71
N ILE A 163 -3.07 -33.93 10.13
CA ILE A 163 -3.62 -35.06 10.85
C ILE A 163 -2.48 -35.93 11.45
N GLU A 164 -1.47 -36.25 10.66
CA GLU A 164 -0.32 -37.04 11.11
C GLU A 164 0.51 -36.35 12.18
N TYR A 165 0.61 -35.01 12.12
CA TYR A 165 1.27 -34.22 13.15
C TYR A 165 0.58 -34.37 14.50
N PHE A 166 -0.75 -34.21 14.56
CA PHE A 166 -1.49 -34.31 15.82
C PHE A 166 -1.71 -35.75 16.32
N ASP A 167 -2.00 -36.69 15.42
CA ASP A 167 -2.37 -38.06 15.79
C ASP A 167 -1.16 -38.98 15.99
N LYS A 168 -0.11 -38.79 15.17
CA LYS A 168 1.06 -39.69 15.17
C LYS A 168 2.34 -39.02 15.68
N GLY A 169 2.32 -37.73 15.95
CA GLY A 169 3.49 -36.97 16.35
C GLY A 169 4.55 -36.85 15.23
N ILE A 170 4.14 -36.95 13.96
CA ILE A 170 5.06 -36.77 12.83
C ILE A 170 5.34 -35.27 12.69
N ASP A 171 6.61 -34.88 12.86
CA ASP A 171 6.99 -33.47 12.79
C ASP A 171 6.80 -32.87 11.42
N ILE A 172 6.21 -31.66 11.37
CA ILE A 172 6.18 -30.78 10.21
C ILE A 172 7.41 -29.88 10.27
N PRO A 173 8.20 -29.75 9.20
CA PRO A 173 9.34 -28.82 9.18
C PRO A 173 8.89 -27.38 9.45
N GLN A 174 9.49 -26.75 10.45
CA GLN A 174 9.23 -25.33 10.73
C GLN A 174 9.76 -24.47 9.57
N THR A 175 8.93 -23.56 9.08
CA THR A 175 9.35 -22.52 8.13
C THR A 175 10.10 -21.43 8.91
N ILE A 176 11.37 -21.23 8.59
CA ILE A 176 12.23 -20.23 9.22
C ILE A 176 12.71 -19.27 8.15
N ILE A 177 12.51 -17.98 8.39
CA ILE A 177 13.00 -16.91 7.52
C ILE A 177 13.83 -15.94 8.35
N ASN A 178 14.98 -15.58 7.83
CA ASN A 178 15.73 -14.44 8.34
C ASN A 178 15.16 -13.17 7.71
N THR A 179 14.16 -12.57 8.36
CA THR A 179 13.43 -11.38 7.87
C THR A 179 14.36 -10.24 7.49
N LYS A 180 15.43 -10.00 8.25
CA LYS A 180 16.41 -8.95 7.95
C LYS A 180 17.21 -9.27 6.69
N GLU A 181 17.72 -10.48 6.59
CA GLU A 181 18.52 -10.89 5.43
C GLU A 181 17.71 -10.87 4.14
N GLU A 182 16.47 -11.36 4.19
CA GLU A 182 15.55 -11.37 3.04
C GLU A 182 15.15 -9.93 2.64
N PHE A 183 14.91 -9.07 3.62
CA PHE A 183 14.63 -7.66 3.39
C PHE A 183 15.76 -6.97 2.63
N TYR A 184 17.01 -7.17 3.06
CA TYR A 184 18.17 -6.54 2.42
C TYR A 184 18.52 -7.12 1.04
N LYS A 185 18.32 -8.43 0.82
CA LYS A 185 18.53 -9.06 -0.50
C LYS A 185 17.65 -8.48 -1.60
N ASN A 186 16.43 -8.12 -1.26
CA ASN A 186 15.44 -7.65 -2.24
C ASN A 186 15.49 -6.14 -2.50
N LEU A 187 16.39 -5.40 -1.83
CA LEU A 187 16.54 -3.95 -2.02
C LEU A 187 17.35 -3.56 -3.28
N GLU A 188 18.06 -4.49 -3.91
CA GLU A 188 19.22 -4.15 -4.75
C GLU A 188 18.94 -3.89 -6.23
N VAL A 189 17.82 -4.27 -6.82
CA VAL A 189 17.63 -4.12 -8.28
C VAL A 189 16.32 -3.39 -8.61
N PRO A 190 16.37 -2.10 -8.95
CA PRO A 190 15.21 -1.41 -9.51
C PRO A 190 14.93 -1.94 -10.91
N GLU A 191 13.66 -2.21 -11.22
CA GLU A 191 13.18 -2.61 -12.56
C GLU A 191 13.47 -1.52 -13.61
N PHE A 192 13.48 -0.25 -13.19
CA PHE A 192 13.72 0.93 -14.04
C PHE A 192 14.82 1.81 -13.45
N ASP A 193 15.68 2.36 -14.30
CA ASP A 193 16.79 3.24 -13.90
C ASP A 193 16.69 4.62 -14.56
N PHE A 194 17.05 5.68 -13.82
CA PHE A 194 17.10 7.05 -14.36
C PHE A 194 18.21 7.26 -15.40
N SER A 195 19.22 6.39 -15.44
CA SER A 195 20.25 6.44 -16.49
C SER A 195 19.70 6.25 -17.90
N ASP A 196 18.53 5.61 -18.05
CA ASP A 196 17.85 5.47 -19.33
C ASP A 196 17.15 6.75 -19.80
N VAL A 197 16.97 7.73 -18.91
CA VAL A 197 16.30 9.00 -19.24
C VAL A 197 17.29 9.93 -19.91
N LYS A 198 17.08 10.18 -21.20
CA LYS A 198 17.91 11.09 -22.00
C LYS A 198 17.50 12.55 -21.76
N GLY A 199 18.46 13.41 -21.46
CA GLY A 199 18.19 14.83 -21.16
C GLY A 199 17.26 15.05 -19.97
N GLN A 200 16.42 16.09 -20.03
CA GLN A 200 15.38 16.41 -19.02
C GLN A 200 15.95 16.63 -17.60
N GLU A 201 17.12 17.28 -17.48
CA GLU A 201 17.83 17.46 -16.21
C GLU A 201 17.00 18.25 -15.18
N SER A 202 16.25 19.27 -15.61
CA SER A 202 15.35 20.04 -14.73
C SER A 202 14.23 19.17 -14.15
N ILE A 203 13.73 18.21 -14.92
CA ILE A 203 12.67 17.29 -14.46
C ILE A 203 13.23 16.24 -13.51
N LYS A 204 14.43 15.70 -13.80
CA LYS A 204 15.15 14.82 -12.88
C LYS A 204 15.39 15.52 -11.54
N ARG A 205 15.79 16.79 -11.56
CA ARG A 205 15.95 17.61 -10.34
C ARG A 205 14.64 17.78 -9.58
N CYS A 206 13.52 18.06 -10.27
CA CYS A 206 12.20 18.12 -9.64
C CYS A 206 11.81 16.79 -8.97
N MET A 207 12.09 15.68 -9.64
CA MET A 207 11.78 14.34 -9.10
C MET A 207 12.68 13.97 -7.92
N GLU A 208 13.95 14.38 -7.94
CA GLU A 208 14.87 14.25 -6.80
C GLU A 208 14.35 15.02 -5.57
N ILE A 209 13.94 16.28 -5.75
CA ILE A 209 13.36 17.10 -4.67
C ILE A 209 12.07 16.47 -4.16
N ALA A 210 11.18 16.05 -5.08
CA ALA A 210 9.93 15.40 -4.72
C ALA A 210 10.17 14.12 -3.91
N ALA A 211 11.11 13.27 -4.32
CA ALA A 211 11.51 12.06 -3.61
C ALA A 211 12.11 12.35 -2.24
N ALA A 212 12.99 13.35 -2.13
CA ALA A 212 13.66 13.73 -0.89
C ALA A 212 12.68 14.25 0.16
N GLY A 213 11.73 15.11 -0.23
CA GLY A 213 10.76 15.71 0.70
C GLY A 213 9.45 14.97 0.81
N GLY A 214 9.18 13.95 -0.01
CA GLY A 214 7.88 13.27 -0.10
C GLY A 214 6.80 14.17 -0.68
N HIS A 215 7.16 15.07 -1.61
CA HIS A 215 6.25 16.04 -2.20
C HIS A 215 5.42 15.45 -3.32
N ASN A 216 4.14 15.80 -3.35
CA ASN A 216 3.26 15.47 -4.46
C ASN A 216 3.66 16.29 -5.70
N ILE A 217 3.66 15.66 -6.87
CA ILE A 217 4.11 16.28 -8.13
C ILE A 217 3.11 16.08 -9.26
N ILE A 218 2.95 17.11 -10.11
CA ILE A 218 2.23 17.01 -11.37
C ILE A 218 3.15 17.29 -12.54
N LEU A 219 3.14 16.37 -13.51
CA LEU A 219 3.90 16.44 -14.76
C LEU A 219 3.00 16.92 -15.90
N ILE A 220 3.30 18.07 -16.47
CA ILE A 220 2.50 18.71 -17.51
C ILE A 220 3.31 18.74 -18.80
N GLY A 221 2.77 18.18 -19.87
CA GLY A 221 3.50 18.19 -21.15
C GLY A 221 2.74 17.48 -22.26
N PRO A 222 3.16 17.66 -23.51
CA PRO A 222 2.48 17.06 -24.65
C PRO A 222 2.52 15.53 -24.61
N PRO A 223 1.66 14.86 -25.38
CA PRO A 223 1.75 13.43 -25.60
C PRO A 223 3.16 13.03 -26.08
N GLY A 224 3.67 11.91 -25.59
CA GLY A 224 5.02 11.42 -25.97
C GLY A 224 6.19 12.12 -25.28
N ALA A 225 5.98 13.11 -24.41
CA ALA A 225 7.06 13.78 -23.67
C ALA A 225 7.74 12.91 -22.58
N GLY A 226 7.28 11.67 -22.34
CA GLY A 226 7.91 10.75 -21.41
C GLY A 226 7.38 10.79 -19.97
N LYS A 227 6.25 11.47 -19.70
CA LYS A 227 5.67 11.62 -18.35
C LYS A 227 5.49 10.30 -17.60
N THR A 228 4.85 9.31 -18.24
CA THR A 228 4.62 7.97 -17.67
C THR A 228 5.94 7.21 -17.43
N MET A 229 6.91 7.37 -18.35
CA MET A 229 8.24 6.78 -18.23
C MET A 229 8.99 7.33 -17.00
N LEU A 230 8.92 8.63 -16.76
CA LEU A 230 9.50 9.31 -15.61
C LEU A 230 8.84 8.85 -14.30
N ALA A 231 7.49 8.83 -14.26
CA ALA A 231 6.74 8.42 -13.08
C ALA A 231 7.09 6.98 -12.64
N LYS A 232 7.22 6.03 -13.58
CA LYS A 232 7.60 4.65 -13.30
C LYS A 232 9.00 4.49 -12.70
N ARG A 233 9.89 5.47 -12.92
CA ARG A 233 11.25 5.47 -12.39
C ARG A 233 11.35 6.07 -10.99
N LEU A 234 10.35 6.83 -10.55
CA LEU A 234 10.38 7.49 -9.26
C LEU A 234 10.64 6.53 -8.07
N PRO A 235 10.05 5.34 -8.00
CA PRO A 235 10.35 4.39 -6.92
C PRO A 235 11.83 4.03 -6.81
N SER A 236 12.59 4.06 -7.92
CA SER A 236 14.01 3.72 -7.93
C SER A 236 14.91 4.73 -7.22
N ILE A 237 14.44 5.97 -7.02
CA ILE A 237 15.19 7.02 -6.31
C ILE A 237 14.62 7.32 -4.92
N LEU A 238 13.48 6.75 -4.55
CA LEU A 238 12.96 6.87 -3.18
C LEU A 238 13.89 6.19 -2.17
N PRO A 239 13.99 6.70 -0.92
CA PRO A 239 14.71 6.01 0.13
C PRO A 239 14.17 4.59 0.32
N PRO A 240 15.02 3.61 0.67
CA PRO A 240 14.55 2.28 1.02
C PRO A 240 13.47 2.35 2.10
N MET A 241 12.54 1.40 2.11
CA MET A 241 11.61 1.28 3.24
C MET A 241 12.38 0.91 4.52
N THR A 242 11.88 1.35 5.67
CA THR A 242 12.27 0.76 6.93
C THR A 242 11.59 -0.60 7.09
N LEU A 243 12.04 -1.40 8.06
CA LEU A 243 11.39 -2.68 8.35
C LEU A 243 9.93 -2.50 8.76
N ASP A 244 9.63 -1.46 9.54
CA ASP A 244 8.27 -1.14 9.99
C ASP A 244 7.38 -0.72 8.82
N GLU A 245 7.88 0.16 7.92
CA GLU A 245 7.17 0.52 6.67
C GLU A 245 6.89 -0.72 5.80
N ALA A 246 7.86 -1.62 5.70
CA ALA A 246 7.72 -2.85 4.92
C ALA A 246 6.67 -3.80 5.52
N LEU A 247 6.66 -3.96 6.84
CA LEU A 247 5.67 -4.76 7.57
C LEU A 247 4.25 -4.19 7.39
N GLU A 248 4.09 -2.87 7.57
CA GLU A 248 2.80 -2.20 7.41
C GLU A 248 2.28 -2.33 5.97
N THR A 249 3.14 -2.10 4.99
CA THR A 249 2.81 -2.26 3.57
C THR A 249 2.44 -3.71 3.25
N THR A 250 3.20 -4.68 3.76
CA THR A 250 2.93 -6.11 3.54
C THR A 250 1.59 -6.52 4.14
N LYS A 251 1.21 -6.03 5.34
CA LYS A 251 -0.11 -6.30 5.93
C LYS A 251 -1.25 -5.89 5.02
N ILE A 252 -1.18 -4.69 4.41
CA ILE A 252 -2.23 -4.21 3.50
C ILE A 252 -2.34 -5.11 2.27
N HIS A 253 -1.21 -5.50 1.67
CA HIS A 253 -1.17 -6.38 0.50
C HIS A 253 -1.57 -7.82 0.83
N SER A 254 -1.27 -8.31 2.03
CA SER A 254 -1.66 -9.61 2.55
C SER A 254 -3.19 -9.78 2.59
N VAL A 255 -3.90 -8.79 3.12
CA VAL A 255 -5.37 -8.81 3.26
C VAL A 255 -6.08 -8.98 1.91
N VAL A 256 -5.51 -8.48 0.83
CA VAL A 256 -6.08 -8.67 -0.52
C VAL A 256 -5.49 -9.87 -1.27
N GLY A 257 -4.55 -10.61 -0.66
CA GLY A 257 -3.91 -11.76 -1.29
C GLY A 257 -2.94 -11.37 -2.42
N ARG A 258 -2.30 -10.21 -2.31
CA ARG A 258 -1.34 -9.71 -3.33
C ARG A 258 0.13 -9.86 -2.93
N VAL A 259 0.42 -10.54 -1.83
CA VAL A 259 1.79 -10.95 -1.49
C VAL A 259 2.17 -12.14 -2.39
N LYS A 260 3.31 -12.05 -3.07
CA LYS A 260 3.76 -13.14 -3.95
C LYS A 260 4.07 -14.38 -3.12
N ALA A 261 3.69 -15.56 -3.61
CA ALA A 261 3.75 -16.87 -2.90
C ALA A 261 5.14 -17.24 -2.38
N HIS A 262 6.20 -16.69 -2.63
CA HIS A 262 7.53 -16.99 -2.08
C HIS A 262 8.24 -15.75 -1.53
N ALA A 263 7.60 -14.57 -1.63
CA ALA A 263 8.10 -13.35 -1.03
C ALA A 263 7.51 -13.23 0.38
N GLY A 264 8.35 -13.25 1.38
CA GLY A 264 7.90 -13.03 2.75
C GLY A 264 7.48 -11.56 2.94
N LEU A 265 8.40 -10.64 2.79
CA LEU A 265 8.23 -9.21 3.05
C LEU A 265 8.34 -8.39 1.76
N MET A 266 7.47 -7.39 1.61
CA MET A 266 7.61 -6.40 0.53
C MET A 266 8.75 -5.43 0.87
N SER A 267 9.84 -5.52 0.12
CA SER A 267 11.00 -4.64 0.29
C SER A 267 11.01 -3.44 -0.65
N GLN A 268 10.24 -3.49 -1.73
CA GLN A 268 10.12 -2.41 -2.70
C GLN A 268 8.88 -1.57 -2.45
N ARG A 269 9.03 -0.23 -2.59
CA ARG A 269 7.90 0.70 -2.48
C ARG A 269 6.87 0.42 -3.57
N PRO A 270 5.58 0.27 -3.23
CA PRO A 270 4.54 0.02 -4.22
C PRO A 270 4.44 1.16 -5.24
N PHE A 271 4.23 0.79 -6.50
CA PHE A 271 3.84 1.71 -7.56
C PHE A 271 2.46 1.31 -8.09
N ARG A 272 1.47 2.17 -7.88
CA ARG A 272 0.08 1.92 -8.32
C ARG A 272 -0.31 2.93 -9.39
N SER A 273 -0.84 2.44 -10.49
CA SER A 273 -1.26 3.28 -11.63
C SER A 273 -2.64 2.84 -12.12
N PRO A 274 -3.71 3.25 -11.40
CA PRO A 274 -5.07 2.93 -11.83
C PRO A 274 -5.43 3.68 -13.11
N HIS A 275 -6.20 3.04 -13.97
CA HIS A 275 -6.72 3.67 -15.17
C HIS A 275 -7.76 4.74 -14.81
N HIS A 276 -7.90 5.80 -15.62
CA HIS A 276 -8.83 6.91 -15.36
C HIS A 276 -10.31 6.50 -15.28
N THR A 277 -10.68 5.33 -15.81
CA THR A 277 -12.04 4.75 -15.70
C THR A 277 -12.34 4.07 -14.37
N ILE A 278 -11.39 4.09 -13.42
CA ILE A 278 -11.54 3.46 -12.11
C ILE A 278 -12.78 3.99 -11.36
N SER A 279 -13.47 3.13 -10.64
CA SER A 279 -14.57 3.53 -9.76
C SER A 279 -14.06 4.05 -8.40
N ASN A 280 -14.90 4.86 -7.70
CA ASN A 280 -14.58 5.32 -6.34
C ASN A 280 -14.27 4.15 -5.40
N VAL A 281 -15.05 3.06 -5.49
CA VAL A 281 -14.86 1.86 -4.67
C VAL A 281 -13.52 1.18 -4.95
N ALA A 282 -13.10 1.11 -6.19
CA ALA A 282 -11.80 0.51 -6.54
C ALA A 282 -10.63 1.41 -6.13
N LEU A 283 -10.80 2.73 -6.15
CA LEU A 283 -9.76 3.68 -5.75
C LEU A 283 -9.60 3.77 -4.22
N VAL A 284 -10.70 4.01 -3.50
CA VAL A 284 -10.71 4.22 -2.04
C VAL A 284 -10.76 2.90 -1.30
N GLY A 285 -11.45 1.94 -1.85
CA GLY A 285 -11.81 0.71 -1.19
C GLY A 285 -13.30 0.63 -0.87
N GLY A 286 -13.77 -0.55 -0.50
CA GLY A 286 -15.18 -0.76 -0.22
C GLY A 286 -15.60 -2.20 -0.46
N GLY A 287 -16.86 -2.38 -0.82
CA GLY A 287 -17.52 -3.67 -0.95
C GLY A 287 -18.47 -3.92 0.22
N SER A 288 -19.19 -5.04 0.19
CA SER A 288 -20.01 -5.51 1.32
C SER A 288 -19.15 -5.81 2.54
N TYR A 289 -17.94 -6.28 2.29
CA TYR A 289 -16.85 -6.40 3.26
C TYR A 289 -15.74 -5.41 2.86
N PRO A 290 -15.42 -4.42 3.70
CA PRO A 290 -14.47 -3.37 3.34
C PRO A 290 -13.11 -3.92 2.97
N GLN A 291 -12.70 -3.74 1.71
CA GLN A 291 -11.37 -4.09 1.20
C GLN A 291 -10.60 -2.80 0.87
N PRO A 292 -9.27 -2.77 1.04
CA PRO A 292 -8.47 -1.61 0.66
C PRO A 292 -8.47 -1.39 -0.85
N GLY A 293 -8.53 -0.12 -1.26
CA GLY A 293 -8.43 0.29 -2.66
C GLY A 293 -7.00 0.63 -3.09
N GLU A 294 -6.85 1.14 -4.32
CA GLU A 294 -5.54 1.50 -4.90
C GLU A 294 -4.80 2.55 -4.07
N ILE A 295 -5.52 3.44 -3.37
CA ILE A 295 -4.95 4.43 -2.45
C ILE A 295 -4.19 3.72 -1.31
N SER A 296 -4.84 2.80 -0.60
CA SER A 296 -4.20 2.06 0.49
C SER A 296 -3.14 1.09 -0.01
N LEU A 297 -3.33 0.51 -1.20
CA LEU A 297 -2.33 -0.34 -1.85
C LEU A 297 -1.08 0.42 -2.32
N SER A 298 -1.13 1.76 -2.39
CA SER A 298 0.03 2.62 -2.66
C SER A 298 0.74 3.09 -1.39
N HIS A 299 0.31 2.64 -0.22
CA HIS A 299 0.90 3.03 1.07
C HIS A 299 2.41 2.82 1.10
N ASN A 300 3.15 3.79 1.62
CA ASN A 300 4.62 3.88 1.61
C ASN A 300 5.26 3.85 0.21
N GLY A 301 4.47 4.13 -0.83
CA GLY A 301 4.89 4.10 -2.23
C GLY A 301 4.36 5.27 -3.05
N VAL A 302 4.06 5.01 -4.31
CA VAL A 302 3.63 5.99 -5.30
C VAL A 302 2.27 5.63 -5.87
N LEU A 303 1.36 6.60 -5.86
CA LEU A 303 0.11 6.55 -6.63
C LEU A 303 0.27 7.45 -7.86
N PHE A 304 0.29 6.84 -9.04
CA PHE A 304 0.40 7.55 -10.30
C PHE A 304 -0.97 7.66 -10.99
N LEU A 305 -1.43 8.90 -11.22
CA LEU A 305 -2.65 9.19 -11.95
C LEU A 305 -2.29 9.80 -13.31
N ASP A 306 -2.28 8.98 -14.35
CA ASP A 306 -2.04 9.43 -15.72
C ASP A 306 -3.29 10.08 -16.29
N GLU A 307 -3.13 11.13 -17.10
CA GLU A 307 -4.23 11.88 -17.67
C GLU A 307 -5.24 12.38 -16.61
N LEU A 308 -4.75 13.07 -15.60
CA LEU A 308 -5.53 13.52 -14.43
C LEU A 308 -6.89 14.15 -14.78
N PRO A 309 -7.06 15.02 -15.81
CA PRO A 309 -8.35 15.59 -16.17
C PRO A 309 -9.35 14.60 -16.79
N GLU A 310 -8.94 13.37 -17.12
CA GLU A 310 -9.84 12.33 -17.65
C GLU A 310 -10.51 11.50 -16.56
N PHE A 311 -10.02 11.60 -15.31
CA PHE A 311 -10.71 11.00 -14.18
C PHE A 311 -12.05 11.71 -13.92
N LYS A 312 -13.04 10.96 -13.48
CA LYS A 312 -14.31 11.55 -13.02
C LYS A 312 -14.04 12.46 -11.83
N ARG A 313 -14.68 13.63 -11.81
CA ARG A 313 -14.52 14.60 -10.73
C ARG A 313 -14.75 14.02 -9.34
N GLU A 314 -15.78 13.18 -9.19
CA GLU A 314 -16.08 12.48 -7.94
C GLU A 314 -14.93 11.59 -7.44
N VAL A 315 -14.21 10.94 -8.37
CA VAL A 315 -13.05 10.11 -8.07
C VAL A 315 -11.87 10.97 -7.59
N LEU A 316 -11.67 12.16 -8.15
CA LEU A 316 -10.64 13.08 -7.72
C LEU A 316 -10.94 13.72 -6.36
N GLU A 317 -12.21 14.04 -6.08
CA GLU A 317 -12.59 14.66 -4.80
C GLU A 317 -12.37 13.74 -3.60
N VAL A 318 -12.54 12.42 -3.73
CA VAL A 318 -12.29 11.47 -2.63
C VAL A 318 -10.80 11.34 -2.27
N MET A 319 -9.89 11.79 -3.16
CA MET A 319 -8.45 11.84 -2.88
C MET A 319 -8.05 12.87 -1.83
N ARG A 320 -8.90 13.88 -1.58
CA ARG A 320 -8.55 15.03 -0.72
C ARG A 320 -8.26 14.60 0.71
N GLN A 321 -9.08 13.73 1.27
CA GLN A 321 -8.90 13.25 2.64
C GLN A 321 -7.63 12.40 2.78
N PRO A 322 -7.38 11.35 1.97
CA PRO A 322 -6.16 10.57 2.07
C PRO A 322 -4.87 11.37 1.93
N LEU A 323 -4.87 12.42 1.10
CA LEU A 323 -3.71 13.31 0.93
C LEU A 323 -3.43 14.18 2.17
N GLU A 324 -4.44 14.45 3.02
CA GLU A 324 -4.27 15.21 4.27
C GLU A 324 -4.02 14.29 5.47
N ASP A 325 -4.95 13.33 5.68
CA ASP A 325 -5.00 12.50 6.87
C ASP A 325 -4.07 11.28 6.79
N ARG A 326 -3.66 10.88 5.57
CA ARG A 326 -2.85 9.68 5.27
C ARG A 326 -3.51 8.40 5.72
N GLU A 327 -4.81 8.42 5.77
CA GLU A 327 -5.64 7.26 6.06
C GLU A 327 -6.92 7.32 5.23
N VAL A 328 -7.51 6.16 5.01
CA VAL A 328 -8.80 6.00 4.35
C VAL A 328 -9.75 5.30 5.28
N THR A 329 -10.83 5.96 5.65
CA THR A 329 -11.89 5.36 6.44
C THR A 329 -13.06 4.93 5.56
N ILE A 330 -13.34 3.64 5.56
CA ILE A 330 -14.47 3.04 4.84
C ILE A 330 -15.56 2.72 5.85
N SER A 331 -16.64 3.51 5.84
CA SER A 331 -17.80 3.29 6.70
C SER A 331 -18.91 2.60 5.93
N ARG A 332 -19.47 1.54 6.51
CA ARG A 332 -20.65 0.81 6.08
C ARG A 332 -21.61 0.64 7.25
N ALA A 333 -22.86 0.32 6.98
CA ALA A 333 -23.90 0.23 8.01
C ALA A 333 -23.53 -0.63 9.24
N LYS A 334 -22.65 -1.62 9.06
CA LYS A 334 -22.23 -2.55 10.14
C LYS A 334 -20.77 -2.43 10.52
N PHE A 335 -19.93 -1.74 9.72
CA PHE A 335 -18.48 -1.75 9.88
C PHE A 335 -17.87 -0.40 9.54
N THR A 336 -16.89 0.00 10.30
CA THR A 336 -15.98 1.10 9.96
C THR A 336 -14.56 0.58 10.03
N VAL A 337 -13.82 0.69 8.92
CA VAL A 337 -12.42 0.25 8.81
C VAL A 337 -11.58 1.40 8.33
N THR A 338 -10.44 1.60 8.97
CA THR A 338 -9.44 2.58 8.55
C THR A 338 -8.21 1.85 8.02
N TYR A 339 -7.77 2.24 6.83
CA TYR A 339 -6.54 1.76 6.21
C TYR A 339 -5.51 2.88 6.14
N PRO A 340 -4.25 2.63 6.45
CA PRO A 340 -3.20 3.60 6.23
C PRO A 340 -3.02 3.88 4.73
N SER A 341 -2.72 5.13 4.38
CA SER A 341 -2.59 5.59 3.00
C SER A 341 -1.55 6.71 2.84
N SER A 342 -0.39 6.55 3.49
CA SER A 342 0.73 7.46 3.30
C SER A 342 1.42 7.17 1.97
N PHE A 343 1.07 7.87 0.91
CA PHE A 343 1.63 7.72 -0.43
C PHE A 343 2.09 9.05 -0.98
N MET A 344 2.94 8.99 -2.00
CA MET A 344 3.34 10.12 -2.81
C MET A 344 2.46 10.15 -4.08
N LEU A 345 1.73 11.25 -4.29
CA LEU A 345 0.94 11.43 -5.50
C LEU A 345 1.84 11.93 -6.63
N VAL A 346 1.84 11.19 -7.72
CA VAL A 346 2.36 11.65 -9.01
C VAL A 346 1.21 11.74 -9.98
N ALA A 347 0.95 12.92 -10.52
CA ALA A 347 -0.08 13.11 -11.53
C ALA A 347 0.55 13.47 -12.87
N SER A 348 -0.11 13.17 -13.97
CA SER A 348 0.27 13.69 -15.28
C SER A 348 -0.92 14.29 -15.99
N MET A 349 -0.68 15.28 -16.82
CA MET A 349 -1.70 15.83 -17.71
C MET A 349 -1.08 16.43 -18.97
N ASN A 350 -1.90 16.54 -20.01
CA ASN A 350 -1.56 17.35 -21.17
C ASN A 350 -1.82 18.83 -20.86
N PRO A 351 -1.10 19.77 -21.49
CA PRO A 351 -1.28 21.19 -21.23
C PRO A 351 -2.62 21.75 -21.74
N SER A 352 -3.26 21.03 -22.67
CA SER A 352 -4.58 21.38 -23.22
C SER A 352 -5.33 20.13 -23.67
N PRO A 353 -6.65 20.20 -23.97
CA PRO A 353 -7.40 19.09 -24.57
C PRO A 353 -6.79 18.58 -25.88
N GLY A 354 -6.22 19.50 -26.69
CA GLY A 354 -5.53 19.17 -27.93
C GLY A 354 -4.10 18.66 -27.76
N GLY A 355 -3.61 18.60 -26.53
CA GLY A 355 -2.27 18.09 -26.19
C GLY A 355 -1.16 19.11 -26.24
N TYR A 356 -1.36 20.30 -26.80
CA TYR A 356 -0.37 21.34 -26.98
C TYR A 356 -0.92 22.68 -26.47
N PHE A 357 -0.05 23.51 -25.90
CA PHE A 357 -0.37 24.85 -25.43
C PHE A 357 0.67 25.84 -25.95
N ASN A 358 0.21 26.95 -26.59
CA ASN A 358 1.05 28.01 -27.17
C ASN A 358 2.15 27.50 -28.13
N ASP A 359 1.95 26.37 -28.80
CA ASP A 359 2.83 25.86 -29.83
C ASP A 359 2.32 26.39 -31.20
N PRO A 360 3.08 27.29 -31.89
CA PRO A 360 2.67 27.79 -33.18
C PRO A 360 2.52 26.73 -34.28
N ASN A 361 3.15 25.56 -34.07
CA ASN A 361 3.15 24.43 -35.00
C ASN A 361 2.12 23.35 -34.63
N ALA A 362 1.37 23.58 -33.57
CA ALA A 362 0.37 22.58 -33.12
C ALA A 362 -0.77 22.45 -34.13
N PRO A 363 -1.17 21.22 -34.45
CA PRO A 363 -2.24 20.97 -35.44
C PRO A 363 -3.63 21.39 -34.94
N VAL A 364 -3.81 21.61 -33.64
CA VAL A 364 -5.09 21.99 -33.01
C VAL A 364 -4.84 22.99 -31.89
N THR A 365 -5.44 24.17 -32.00
CA THR A 365 -5.49 25.17 -30.92
C THR A 365 -6.84 25.03 -30.18
N SER A 366 -6.80 24.73 -28.88
CA SER A 366 -8.00 24.71 -28.05
C SER A 366 -8.52 26.13 -27.80
N SER A 367 -9.84 26.31 -27.88
CA SER A 367 -10.44 27.59 -27.52
C SER A 367 -10.32 27.88 -26.02
N PRO A 368 -10.35 29.14 -25.57
CA PRO A 368 -10.32 29.48 -24.14
C PRO A 368 -11.43 28.77 -23.33
N ALA A 369 -12.60 28.62 -23.91
CA ALA A 369 -13.72 27.92 -23.27
C ALA A 369 -13.46 26.41 -23.10
N GLU A 370 -12.82 25.75 -24.06
CA GLU A 370 -12.42 24.35 -23.96
C GLU A 370 -11.33 24.16 -22.92
N MET A 371 -10.36 25.09 -22.89
CA MET A 371 -9.29 25.10 -21.90
C MET A 371 -9.83 25.23 -20.49
N GLN A 372 -10.74 26.18 -20.27
CA GLN A 372 -11.37 26.39 -18.96
C GLN A 372 -12.19 25.14 -18.53
N ARG A 373 -12.92 24.52 -19.44
CA ARG A 373 -13.64 23.25 -19.16
C ARG A 373 -12.68 22.12 -18.79
N TYR A 374 -11.54 22.04 -19.49
CA TYR A 374 -10.53 21.01 -19.24
C TYR A 374 -9.92 21.16 -17.85
N LEU A 375 -9.47 22.36 -17.51
CA LEU A 375 -8.86 22.68 -16.23
C LEU A 375 -9.88 22.59 -15.07
N SER A 376 -11.14 22.98 -15.29
CA SER A 376 -12.20 22.89 -14.25
C SER A 376 -12.56 21.47 -13.81
N LYS A 377 -12.13 20.43 -14.55
CA LYS A 377 -12.25 19.04 -14.12
C LYS A 377 -11.43 18.75 -12.86
N ILE A 378 -10.31 19.46 -12.67
CA ILE A 378 -9.46 19.35 -11.49
C ILE A 378 -9.85 20.48 -10.53
N SER A 379 -10.23 20.12 -9.31
CA SER A 379 -10.61 21.13 -8.33
C SER A 379 -9.39 21.88 -7.79
N GLY A 380 -9.54 23.18 -7.54
CA GLY A 380 -8.51 23.99 -6.90
C GLY A 380 -7.99 23.35 -5.59
N PRO A 381 -8.87 22.89 -4.68
CA PRO A 381 -8.43 22.19 -3.46
C PRO A 381 -7.58 20.94 -3.67
N LEU A 382 -7.72 20.21 -4.78
CA LEU A 382 -6.83 19.08 -5.11
C LEU A 382 -5.47 19.58 -5.60
N LEU A 383 -5.45 20.58 -6.48
CA LEU A 383 -4.22 21.22 -6.97
C LEU A 383 -3.41 21.85 -5.83
N ASP A 384 -4.09 22.47 -4.88
CA ASP A 384 -3.47 23.00 -3.67
C ASP A 384 -2.70 21.94 -2.85
N ARG A 385 -2.97 20.65 -3.03
CA ARG A 385 -2.29 19.53 -2.35
C ARG A 385 -1.12 18.95 -3.15
N ILE A 386 -0.89 19.46 -4.35
CA ILE A 386 0.26 19.12 -5.17
C ILE A 386 1.32 20.19 -4.95
N ASP A 387 2.48 19.81 -4.44
CA ASP A 387 3.52 20.74 -4.03
C ASP A 387 4.35 21.26 -5.20
N ILE A 388 4.59 20.40 -6.21
CA ILE A 388 5.50 20.64 -7.33
C ILE A 388 4.74 20.51 -8.65
N HIS A 389 4.76 21.56 -9.44
CA HIS A 389 4.24 21.58 -10.80
C HIS A 389 5.40 21.73 -11.78
N VAL A 390 5.58 20.78 -12.69
CA VAL A 390 6.69 20.80 -13.63
C VAL A 390 6.24 20.59 -15.06
N GLU A 391 6.75 21.41 -15.98
CA GLU A 391 6.51 21.27 -17.39
C GLU A 391 7.52 20.29 -18.01
N VAL A 392 7.01 19.25 -18.67
CA VAL A 392 7.79 18.21 -19.34
C VAL A 392 7.83 18.51 -20.82
N THR A 393 8.96 18.99 -21.31
CA THR A 393 9.18 19.27 -22.72
C THR A 393 9.68 18.03 -23.46
N PRO A 394 9.32 17.84 -24.74
CA PRO A 394 9.88 16.78 -25.57
C PRO A 394 11.40 16.84 -25.63
N VAL A 395 12.06 15.70 -25.63
CA VAL A 395 13.51 15.63 -25.75
C VAL A 395 13.92 15.89 -27.21
N PRO A 396 14.83 16.84 -27.48
CA PRO A 396 15.36 17.08 -28.82
C PRO A 396 16.05 15.83 -29.39
N PHE A 397 15.95 15.64 -30.71
CA PHE A 397 16.48 14.44 -31.39
C PHE A 397 17.97 14.22 -31.10
N ASP A 398 18.77 15.30 -31.08
CA ASP A 398 20.22 15.24 -30.83
C ASP A 398 20.54 14.65 -29.43
N LYS A 399 19.67 14.91 -28.44
CA LYS A 399 19.81 14.32 -27.11
C LYS A 399 19.31 12.87 -27.05
N LEU A 400 18.34 12.50 -27.89
CA LEU A 400 17.85 11.12 -27.99
C LEU A 400 18.88 10.18 -28.61
N SER A 401 19.64 10.67 -29.61
CA SER A 401 20.71 9.95 -30.30
C SER A 401 22.03 9.88 -29.54
N ASP A 402 22.15 10.60 -28.40
CA ASP A 402 23.36 10.57 -27.58
C ASP A 402 23.48 9.24 -26.83
N ASP A 403 24.59 8.51 -27.05
CA ASP A 403 24.85 7.20 -26.41
C ASP A 403 25.27 7.31 -24.93
N ARG A 404 25.54 8.52 -24.43
CA ARG A 404 25.89 8.71 -23.03
C ARG A 404 24.70 8.36 -22.12
N ARG A 405 24.96 7.52 -21.15
CA ARG A 405 23.97 7.21 -20.10
C ARG A 405 23.80 8.43 -19.19
N GLY A 406 22.57 8.67 -18.77
CA GLY A 406 22.27 9.65 -17.73
C GLY A 406 22.80 9.23 -16.35
N GLU A 407 22.58 10.07 -15.36
CA GLU A 407 22.88 9.75 -13.97
C GLU A 407 22.03 8.56 -13.48
N SER A 408 22.66 7.61 -12.75
CA SER A 408 21.98 6.40 -12.28
C SER A 408 21.03 6.69 -11.13
N SER A 409 19.97 5.89 -11.02
CA SER A 409 19.06 5.93 -9.88
C SER A 409 19.78 5.74 -8.54
N VAL A 410 20.86 4.99 -8.51
CA VAL A 410 21.66 4.74 -7.30
C VAL A 410 22.29 6.03 -6.77
N GLU A 411 22.89 6.84 -7.66
CA GLU A 411 23.52 8.11 -7.26
C GLU A 411 22.49 9.13 -6.79
N ILE A 412 21.36 9.25 -7.49
CA ILE A 412 20.26 10.13 -7.07
C ILE A 412 19.71 9.66 -5.71
N ARG A 413 19.50 8.37 -5.53
CA ARG A 413 18.99 7.79 -4.26
C ARG A 413 19.90 8.07 -3.08
N LYS A 414 21.24 8.07 -3.27
CA LYS A 414 22.18 8.43 -2.20
C LYS A 414 21.92 9.83 -1.67
N ARG A 415 21.77 10.83 -2.56
CA ARG A 415 21.47 12.21 -2.17
C ARG A 415 20.10 12.35 -1.51
N VAL A 416 19.11 11.68 -2.11
CA VAL A 416 17.72 11.63 -1.56
C VAL A 416 17.71 11.02 -0.16
N THR A 417 18.45 9.93 0.05
CA THR A 417 18.53 9.26 1.37
C THR A 417 19.23 10.17 2.39
N ALA A 418 20.36 10.80 2.03
CA ALA A 418 21.04 11.73 2.92
C ALA A 418 20.14 12.90 3.36
N ALA A 419 19.38 13.49 2.43
CA ALA A 419 18.40 14.53 2.77
C ALA A 419 17.27 13.99 3.67
N ARG A 420 16.85 12.76 3.45
CA ARG A 420 15.82 12.11 4.28
C ARG A 420 16.31 11.81 5.69
N ASP A 421 17.57 11.43 5.87
CA ASP A 421 18.19 11.20 7.17
C ASP A 421 18.22 12.50 8.01
N ILE A 422 18.51 13.66 7.39
CA ILE A 422 18.41 14.97 8.04
C ILE A 422 16.97 15.24 8.52
N GLN A 423 15.97 14.89 7.70
CA GLN A 423 14.57 15.06 8.05
C GLN A 423 14.14 14.11 9.16
N THR A 424 14.58 12.85 9.13
CA THR A 424 14.31 11.86 10.18
C THR A 424 14.83 12.34 11.52
N GLN A 425 16.06 12.87 11.60
CA GLN A 425 16.60 13.46 12.82
C GLN A 425 15.80 14.71 13.25
N ARG A 426 15.42 15.58 12.31
CA ARG A 426 14.62 16.79 12.57
C ARG A 426 13.27 16.48 13.19
N PHE A 427 12.66 15.38 12.83
CA PHE A 427 11.31 14.99 13.24
C PHE A 427 11.27 13.80 14.22
N GLU A 428 12.39 13.42 14.82
CA GLU A 428 12.51 12.28 15.71
C GLU A 428 11.49 12.28 16.87
N GLU A 429 11.18 13.46 17.41
CA GLU A 429 10.18 13.62 18.46
C GLU A 429 8.72 13.62 17.96
N SER A 430 8.51 13.56 16.63
CA SER A 430 7.18 13.64 16.04
C SER A 430 6.60 12.27 15.74
N LYS A 431 5.38 12.00 16.20
CA LYS A 431 4.65 10.77 15.85
C LYS A 431 4.07 10.79 14.43
N ASN A 432 3.81 11.99 13.86
CA ASN A 432 2.99 12.13 12.65
C ASN A 432 3.70 12.85 11.49
N VAL A 433 4.92 13.33 11.69
CA VAL A 433 5.71 14.04 10.67
C VAL A 433 7.05 13.35 10.53
N HIS A 434 7.34 12.81 9.36
CA HIS A 434 8.55 12.06 9.05
C HIS A 434 9.41 12.73 7.97
N TYR A 435 8.82 13.60 7.15
CA TYR A 435 9.50 14.32 6.08
C TYR A 435 8.85 15.69 5.82
N ASN A 436 9.56 16.56 5.07
CA ASN A 436 9.21 17.97 4.95
C ASN A 436 7.80 18.25 4.39
N ALA A 437 7.32 17.48 3.41
CA ALA A 437 5.98 17.66 2.88
C ALA A 437 4.89 17.51 3.94
N GLN A 438 5.18 16.80 5.03
CA GLN A 438 4.25 16.55 6.12
C GLN A 438 4.23 17.65 7.19
N MET A 439 5.12 18.64 7.13
CA MET A 439 5.17 19.71 8.11
C MET A 439 3.82 20.43 8.20
N ASN A 440 3.33 20.62 9.43
CA ASN A 440 2.25 21.54 9.75
C ASN A 440 2.80 22.94 10.02
N THR A 441 1.93 23.91 10.21
CA THR A 441 2.30 25.32 10.45
C THR A 441 3.30 25.49 11.61
N LYS A 442 3.22 24.68 12.68
CA LYS A 442 4.16 24.71 13.81
C LYS A 442 5.58 24.36 13.35
N TYR A 443 5.73 23.28 12.58
CA TYR A 443 7.03 22.83 12.08
C TYR A 443 7.57 23.75 10.99
N ILE A 444 6.71 24.31 10.12
CA ILE A 444 7.13 25.30 9.13
C ILE A 444 7.74 26.52 9.84
N ARG A 445 7.08 27.09 10.84
CA ARG A 445 7.62 28.21 11.61
C ARG A 445 8.94 27.88 12.34
N LYS A 446 9.12 26.65 12.78
CA LYS A 446 10.34 26.22 13.47
C LYS A 446 11.53 26.02 12.53
N HIS A 447 11.30 25.38 11.36
CA HIS A 447 12.35 24.86 10.48
C HIS A 447 12.51 25.59 9.14
N CYS A 448 11.57 26.46 8.76
CA CYS A 448 11.61 27.21 7.51
C CYS A 448 11.80 28.70 7.76
N LYS A 449 12.75 29.05 8.63
CA LYS A 449 13.08 30.46 8.90
C LYS A 449 13.84 31.04 7.70
N LEU A 450 13.46 32.26 7.30
CA LEU A 450 14.06 32.99 6.20
C LEU A 450 14.84 34.19 6.70
N ASP A 451 15.89 34.53 6.03
CA ASP A 451 16.57 35.85 6.17
C ASP A 451 15.73 36.97 5.53
N LYS A 452 16.13 38.23 5.74
CA LYS A 452 15.39 39.38 5.21
C LYS A 452 15.29 39.38 3.69
N GLY A 453 16.39 39.03 3.00
CA GLY A 453 16.43 39.01 1.53
C GLY A 453 15.54 37.93 0.94
N SER A 454 15.58 36.70 1.50
CA SER A 454 14.74 35.61 1.08
C SER A 454 13.25 35.89 1.37
N MET A 455 12.93 36.58 2.47
CA MET A 455 11.57 37.00 2.78
C MET A 455 11.04 38.05 1.80
N GLU A 456 11.84 39.05 1.42
CA GLU A 456 11.48 40.05 0.41
C GLU A 456 11.25 39.39 -0.95
N LEU A 457 12.14 38.50 -1.36
CA LEU A 457 11.99 37.73 -2.59
C LEU A 457 10.70 36.95 -2.64
N LEU A 458 10.37 36.21 -1.56
CA LEU A 458 9.15 35.45 -1.48
C LEU A 458 7.91 36.35 -1.49
N LYS A 459 7.95 37.47 -0.76
CA LYS A 459 6.86 38.46 -0.74
C LYS A 459 6.60 39.01 -2.15
N HIS A 460 7.66 39.43 -2.86
CA HIS A 460 7.56 39.93 -4.22
C HIS A 460 6.96 38.88 -5.18
N ALA A 461 7.37 37.61 -5.05
CA ALA A 461 6.80 36.54 -5.85
C ALA A 461 5.33 36.29 -5.54
N MET A 462 4.93 36.30 -4.25
CA MET A 462 3.53 36.15 -3.83
C MET A 462 2.63 37.24 -4.43
N GLU A 463 3.09 38.51 -4.40
CA GLU A 463 2.36 39.65 -4.96
C GLU A 463 2.30 39.61 -6.50
N HIS A 464 3.43 39.33 -7.17
CA HIS A 464 3.53 39.35 -8.63
C HIS A 464 2.82 38.18 -9.32
N LEU A 465 2.82 36.99 -8.68
CA LEU A 465 2.24 35.77 -9.22
C LEU A 465 0.84 35.49 -8.61
N ASN A 466 0.33 36.40 -7.81
CA ASN A 466 -0.97 36.27 -7.12
C ASN A 466 -1.15 34.94 -6.38
N LEU A 467 -0.10 34.48 -5.66
CA LEU A 467 -0.07 33.18 -5.02
C LEU A 467 -0.90 33.15 -3.73
N SER A 468 -1.56 32.04 -3.47
CA SER A 468 -2.36 31.81 -2.26
C SER A 468 -1.49 31.61 -1.00
N ALA A 469 -2.08 31.78 0.19
CA ALA A 469 -1.41 31.45 1.46
C ALA A 469 -0.99 29.97 1.53
N ARG A 470 -1.70 29.06 0.86
CA ARG A 470 -1.30 27.66 0.76
C ARG A 470 -0.07 27.47 -0.10
N ALA A 471 0.05 28.23 -1.20
CA ALA A 471 1.25 28.22 -2.02
C ALA A 471 2.48 28.69 -1.23
N TYR A 472 2.32 29.67 -0.34
CA TYR A 472 3.38 30.09 0.58
C TYR A 472 3.94 28.94 1.41
N ASP A 473 3.07 28.19 2.10
CA ASP A 473 3.50 27.04 2.90
C ASP A 473 4.20 25.95 2.05
N ARG A 474 3.71 25.73 0.80
CA ARG A 474 4.30 24.74 -0.12
C ARG A 474 5.69 25.17 -0.57
N ILE A 475 5.86 26.43 -0.96
CA ILE A 475 7.16 26.98 -1.33
C ILE A 475 8.16 26.82 -0.18
N LEU A 476 7.78 27.10 1.06
CA LEU A 476 8.66 26.94 2.21
C LEU A 476 9.07 25.48 2.45
N LYS A 477 8.13 24.53 2.33
CA LYS A 477 8.42 23.10 2.47
C LYS A 477 9.37 22.59 1.39
N VAL A 478 9.13 22.98 0.13
CA VAL A 478 10.00 22.63 -1.01
C VAL A 478 11.38 23.25 -0.85
N SER A 479 11.47 24.56 -0.48
CA SER A 479 12.73 25.25 -0.22
C SER A 479 13.53 24.58 0.91
N ARG A 480 12.87 24.11 1.97
CA ARG A 480 13.54 23.35 3.04
C ARG A 480 14.12 22.04 2.51
N THR A 481 13.39 21.36 1.61
CA THR A 481 13.86 20.11 1.00
C THR A 481 15.07 20.36 0.08
N ILE A 482 15.04 21.43 -0.71
CA ILE A 482 16.19 21.83 -1.56
C ILE A 482 17.42 22.10 -0.68
N ALA A 483 17.24 22.86 0.41
CA ALA A 483 18.32 23.12 1.35
C ALA A 483 18.85 21.83 2.03
N ASP A 484 17.99 20.86 2.35
CA ASP A 484 18.42 19.56 2.90
C ASP A 484 19.23 18.76 1.88
N LEU A 485 18.86 18.78 0.59
CA LEU A 485 19.63 18.14 -0.49
C LEU A 485 21.01 18.76 -0.68
N GLU A 486 21.17 20.04 -0.40
CA GLU A 486 22.45 20.77 -0.45
C GLU A 486 23.23 20.68 0.88
N GLY A 487 22.66 20.05 1.92
CA GLY A 487 23.23 20.00 3.26
C GLY A 487 23.27 21.38 3.95
N ALA A 488 22.45 22.33 3.49
CA ALA A 488 22.41 23.67 4.04
C ALA A 488 21.54 23.74 5.31
N GLU A 489 22.09 24.33 6.36
CA GLU A 489 21.39 24.50 7.63
C GLU A 489 20.20 25.47 7.52
N GLN A 490 20.37 26.54 6.73
CA GLN A 490 19.37 27.60 6.54
C GLN A 490 18.88 27.66 5.09
N ILE A 491 17.62 28.07 4.93
CA ILE A 491 17.05 28.36 3.61
C ILE A 491 17.60 29.72 3.16
N ASN A 492 18.05 29.80 1.91
CA ASN A 492 18.56 31.02 1.27
C ASN A 492 17.73 31.39 0.04
N GLY A 493 18.05 32.53 -0.60
CA GLY A 493 17.33 33.05 -1.74
C GLY A 493 17.34 32.13 -2.98
N THR A 494 18.41 31.35 -3.19
CA THR A 494 18.46 30.38 -4.30
C THR A 494 17.45 29.23 -4.11
N HIS A 495 17.33 28.71 -2.90
CA HIS A 495 16.35 27.68 -2.57
C HIS A 495 14.91 28.16 -2.78
N ILE A 496 14.62 29.43 -2.40
CA ILE A 496 13.31 30.06 -2.60
C ILE A 496 13.04 30.25 -4.10
N SER A 497 14.02 30.75 -4.85
CA SER A 497 13.88 30.98 -6.30
C SER A 497 13.61 29.68 -7.05
N GLU A 498 14.33 28.60 -6.72
CA GLU A 498 14.08 27.28 -7.29
C GLU A 498 12.68 26.76 -6.94
N ALA A 499 12.26 26.86 -5.68
CA ALA A 499 10.93 26.40 -5.24
C ALA A 499 9.76 27.18 -5.89
N ILE A 500 9.91 28.48 -6.12
CA ILE A 500 8.91 29.31 -6.82
C ILE A 500 8.71 28.86 -8.27
N GLN A 501 9.78 28.42 -8.95
CA GLN A 501 9.67 27.93 -10.33
C GLN A 501 8.76 26.69 -10.44
N TYR A 502 8.66 25.91 -9.39
CA TYR A 502 7.81 24.73 -9.33
C TYR A 502 6.33 25.01 -9.02
N ARG A 503 5.91 26.28 -9.07
CA ARG A 503 4.52 26.71 -8.93
C ARG A 503 3.98 27.35 -10.23
N SER A 504 4.40 26.84 -11.37
CA SER A 504 4.08 27.41 -12.69
C SER A 504 2.57 27.45 -13.00
N MET A 505 1.78 26.51 -12.48
CA MET A 505 0.33 26.47 -12.71
C MET A 505 -0.47 27.48 -11.88
N ASP A 506 0.13 28.07 -10.83
CA ASP A 506 -0.55 29.07 -10.02
C ASP A 506 -0.53 30.47 -10.69
N ARG A 507 0.14 30.59 -11.83
CA ARG A 507 0.20 31.86 -12.59
C ARG A 507 -1.15 32.13 -13.25
N GLU A 508 -1.55 33.40 -13.27
CA GLU A 508 -2.73 33.86 -14.01
C GLU A 508 -2.70 33.36 -15.47
N GLY A 509 -3.81 32.79 -15.92
CA GLY A 509 -3.95 32.25 -17.28
C GLY A 509 -3.93 30.73 -17.40
N TRP A 510 -3.56 30.00 -16.35
CA TRP A 510 -3.65 28.53 -16.31
C TRP A 510 -4.87 28.01 -15.54
N LEU A 511 -5.26 28.70 -14.46
CA LEU A 511 -6.36 28.29 -13.55
C LEU A 511 -7.38 29.40 -13.28
N GLY A 512 -7.16 30.61 -13.78
CA GLY A 512 -7.99 31.81 -13.54
C GLY A 512 -8.80 32.24 -14.76
#